data_5ddf63b06861584cf54b058a55d920b6
#
_entry.id   5ddf63b06861584cf54b058a55d920b6
#
_cell.length_a   1.000
_cell.length_b   1.000
_cell.length_c   1.000
_cell.angle_alpha   90.00
_cell.angle_beta   90.00
_cell.angle_gamma   90.00
#
_symmetry.space_group_name_H-M   'P 1'
#
loop_
_entity.id
_entity.type
_entity.pdbx_description
1 polymer ?
#
loop_
_entity_poly.entity_id
_entity_poly.type
_entity_poly.pdbx_seq_one_letter_code
_entity_poly.pdbx_strand_id
1 'polypeptide(L)'
;MAAGEIVTVMGVSGSGKSTLLNWMIGDLAPIFTASGELWLNGTRRDNLPIAQRRIGILFQDDLLFPHLSVGQNLAFALPAKIKGRDQRRAHIETTLADVGLAGFHDRDPATLSGGQRARVSLLRALLAEPEALLLDEPFTKLDAVLREQFRAFVFEQIIRQGIPTLLVTHDLADVPPLGRVIEISNWAIS
;
A
#
# COMPACT_ATOMS: atom_id res chain seq x y z
N MET A 1 -4.09 12.91 10.38
CA MET A 1 -4.97 11.78 10.03
C MET A 1 -5.21 10.95 11.28
N ALA A 2 -6.46 10.52 11.50
CA ALA A 2 -6.81 9.62 12.60
C ALA A 2 -6.48 8.15 12.25
N ALA A 3 -6.50 7.27 13.27
CA ALA A 3 -6.34 5.83 13.07
C ALA A 3 -7.48 5.30 12.16
N GLY A 4 -7.13 4.58 11.10
CA GLY A 4 -8.08 4.05 10.11
C GLY A 4 -8.71 5.11 9.18
N GLU A 5 -8.32 6.38 9.29
CA GLU A 5 -8.77 7.42 8.38
C GLU A 5 -8.12 7.25 7.00
N ILE A 6 -8.93 7.31 5.94
CA ILE A 6 -8.46 7.35 4.56
C ILE A 6 -8.67 8.76 4.03
N VAL A 7 -7.58 9.43 3.69
CA VAL A 7 -7.60 10.74 3.02
C VAL A 7 -7.26 10.51 1.55
N THR A 8 -8.12 11.02 0.67
CA THR A 8 -7.92 10.90 -0.77
C THR A 8 -7.31 12.16 -1.35
N VAL A 9 -6.24 12.00 -2.11
CA VAL A 9 -5.61 13.07 -2.89
C VAL A 9 -5.99 12.89 -4.35
N MET A 10 -6.70 13.86 -4.90
CA MET A 10 -7.16 13.85 -6.28
C MET A 10 -6.44 14.93 -7.11
N GLY A 11 -6.32 14.67 -8.39
CA GLY A 11 -5.73 15.61 -9.35
C GLY A 11 -5.49 14.94 -10.69
N VAL A 12 -5.28 15.76 -11.73
CA VAL A 12 -5.00 15.27 -13.09
C VAL A 12 -3.70 14.46 -13.14
N SER A 13 -3.55 13.64 -14.17
CA SER A 13 -2.29 12.93 -14.42
C SER A 13 -1.14 13.95 -14.57
N GLY A 14 0.01 13.65 -13.98
CA GLY A 14 1.17 14.55 -13.98
C GLY A 14 1.13 15.68 -12.94
N SER A 15 0.11 15.76 -12.07
CA SER A 15 0.04 16.79 -11.01
C SER A 15 0.98 16.59 -9.83
N GLY A 16 1.89 15.61 -9.88
CA GLY A 16 2.87 15.36 -8.82
C GLY A 16 2.41 14.44 -7.68
N LYS A 17 1.26 13.78 -7.79
CA LYS A 17 0.73 12.88 -6.75
C LYS A 17 1.72 11.76 -6.38
N SER A 18 2.22 11.03 -7.35
CA SER A 18 3.20 9.97 -7.11
C SER A 18 4.54 10.51 -6.63
N THR A 19 4.94 11.73 -7.07
CA THR A 19 6.13 12.43 -6.57
C THR A 19 6.00 12.74 -5.07
N LEU A 20 4.82 13.18 -4.63
CA LEU A 20 4.51 13.36 -3.21
C LEU A 20 4.66 12.04 -2.43
N LEU A 21 4.08 10.95 -2.93
CA LEU A 21 4.21 9.65 -2.28
C LEU A 21 5.67 9.19 -2.20
N ASN A 22 6.44 9.36 -3.27
CA ASN A 22 7.87 9.04 -3.30
C ASN A 22 8.66 9.87 -2.28
N TRP A 23 8.35 11.16 -2.13
CA TRP A 23 8.93 11.97 -1.08
C TRP A 23 8.57 11.44 0.32
N MET A 24 7.31 11.07 0.55
CA MET A 24 6.86 10.55 1.85
C MET A 24 7.55 9.24 2.22
N ILE A 25 7.74 8.32 1.28
CA ILE A 25 8.48 7.08 1.55
C ILE A 25 10.00 7.28 1.62
N GLY A 26 10.54 8.39 1.08
CA GLY A 26 11.97 8.67 1.04
C GLY A 26 12.69 8.19 -0.22
N ASP A 27 11.96 7.99 -1.30
CA ASP A 27 12.46 7.56 -2.62
C ASP A 27 12.23 8.66 -3.69
N LEU A 28 12.46 9.90 -3.31
CA LEU A 28 12.35 11.03 -4.23
C LEU A 28 13.51 11.00 -5.23
N ALA A 29 13.18 11.03 -6.52
CA ALA A 29 14.19 11.08 -7.57
C ALA A 29 15.07 12.35 -7.44
N PRO A 30 16.39 12.25 -7.68
CA PRO A 30 17.35 13.35 -7.45
C PRO A 30 17.08 14.64 -8.26
N ILE A 31 16.27 14.54 -9.32
CA ILE A 31 15.87 15.69 -10.14
C ILE A 31 14.88 16.62 -9.40
N PHE A 32 14.22 16.13 -8.34
CA PHE A 32 13.26 16.92 -7.57
C PHE A 32 13.88 17.40 -6.27
N THR A 33 13.53 18.61 -5.88
CA THR A 33 13.81 19.17 -4.56
C THR A 33 12.50 19.31 -3.80
N ALA A 34 12.43 18.79 -2.58
CA ALA A 34 11.27 18.92 -1.73
C ALA A 34 11.61 19.63 -0.43
N SER A 35 10.69 20.46 0.04
CA SER A 35 10.75 21.09 1.35
C SER A 35 9.46 20.81 2.11
N GLY A 36 9.56 20.57 3.41
CA GLY A 36 8.42 20.24 4.27
C GLY A 36 8.79 19.30 5.39
N GLU A 37 7.80 18.94 6.17
CA GLU A 37 7.96 18.04 7.31
C GLU A 37 6.92 16.93 7.24
N LEU A 38 7.35 15.71 7.52
CA LEU A 38 6.50 14.53 7.62
C LEU A 38 6.51 14.04 9.07
N TRP A 39 5.36 14.14 9.73
CA TRP A 39 5.19 13.68 11.09
C TRP A 39 4.26 12.47 11.15
N LEU A 40 4.69 11.43 11.85
CA LEU A 40 3.93 10.22 12.07
C LEU A 40 4.05 9.82 13.54
N ASN A 41 2.91 9.71 14.25
CA ASN A 41 2.86 9.40 15.68
C ASN A 41 3.78 10.28 16.53
N GLY A 42 3.80 11.59 16.27
CA GLY A 42 4.63 12.57 17.01
C GLY A 42 6.13 12.50 16.69
N THR A 43 6.54 11.69 15.72
CA THR A 43 7.94 11.56 15.30
C THR A 43 8.11 12.09 13.88
N ARG A 44 9.10 12.95 13.67
CA ARG A 44 9.46 13.45 12.35
C ARG A 44 10.14 12.35 11.52
N ARG A 45 9.67 12.10 10.31
CA ARG A 45 10.08 10.96 9.45
C ARG A 45 10.78 11.37 8.15
N ASP A 46 10.62 12.60 7.68
CA ASP A 46 11.20 13.05 6.41
C ASP A 46 12.72 13.00 6.37
N ASN A 47 13.38 13.13 7.52
CA ASN A 47 14.83 13.03 7.67
C ASN A 47 15.35 11.61 7.92
N LEU A 48 14.48 10.59 7.97
CA LEU A 48 14.85 9.21 8.21
C LEU A 48 15.05 8.44 6.90
N PRO A 49 15.94 7.43 6.88
CA PRO A 49 16.03 6.47 5.79
C PRO A 49 14.69 5.73 5.56
N ILE A 50 14.43 5.28 4.34
CA ILE A 50 13.18 4.59 3.91
C ILE A 50 12.76 3.52 4.93
N ALA A 51 13.66 2.62 5.32
CA ALA A 51 13.37 1.51 6.22
C ALA A 51 12.91 1.95 7.62
N GLN A 52 13.24 3.17 8.05
CA GLN A 52 12.89 3.71 9.36
C GLN A 52 11.63 4.59 9.34
N ARG A 53 11.13 4.96 8.16
CA ARG A 53 9.90 5.75 8.02
C ARG A 53 8.66 4.97 8.42
N ARG A 54 8.69 3.64 8.35
CA ARG A 54 7.59 2.73 8.70
C ARG A 54 6.30 3.04 7.95
N ILE A 55 6.45 3.44 6.69
CA ILE A 55 5.35 3.74 5.77
C ILE A 55 5.29 2.61 4.75
N GLY A 56 4.15 1.95 4.66
CA GLY A 56 3.86 0.98 3.60
C GLY A 56 3.39 1.69 2.34
N ILE A 57 3.64 1.11 1.19
CA ILE A 57 3.12 1.60 -0.08
C ILE A 57 2.59 0.46 -0.94
N LEU A 58 1.43 0.70 -1.55
CA LEU A 58 0.87 -0.13 -2.61
C LEU A 58 0.89 0.69 -3.89
N PHE A 59 1.67 0.25 -4.85
CA PHE A 59 1.78 0.85 -6.17
C PHE A 59 0.66 0.36 -7.10
N GLN A 60 0.46 1.07 -8.19
CA GLN A 60 -0.43 0.67 -9.27
C GLN A 60 -0.05 -0.70 -9.89
N ASP A 61 1.23 -1.03 -9.89
CA ASP A 61 1.75 -2.36 -10.23
C ASP A 61 1.93 -3.22 -8.98
N ASP A 62 1.62 -4.51 -9.11
CA ASP A 62 1.69 -5.46 -7.98
C ASP A 62 3.12 -5.62 -7.44
N LEU A 63 4.13 -5.40 -8.28
CA LEU A 63 5.56 -5.49 -7.96
C LEU A 63 5.94 -6.76 -7.17
N LEU A 64 5.28 -7.87 -7.45
CA LEU A 64 5.64 -9.16 -6.87
C LEU A 64 6.94 -9.68 -7.52
N PHE A 65 7.80 -10.29 -6.71
CA PHE A 65 9.01 -10.94 -7.20
C PHE A 65 8.64 -12.18 -8.01
N PRO A 66 8.86 -12.20 -9.34
CA PRO A 66 8.35 -13.27 -10.20
C PRO A 66 9.07 -14.62 -10.00
N HIS A 67 10.27 -14.60 -9.42
CA HIS A 67 11.07 -15.79 -9.13
C HIS A 67 10.81 -16.40 -7.75
N LEU A 68 9.87 -15.82 -6.99
CA LEU A 68 9.52 -16.26 -5.65
C LEU A 68 8.05 -16.69 -5.61
N SER A 69 7.73 -17.70 -4.79
CA SER A 69 6.34 -18.08 -4.55
C SER A 69 5.58 -16.96 -3.83
N VAL A 70 4.25 -17.05 -3.79
CA VAL A 70 3.39 -16.15 -3.02
C VAL A 70 3.85 -16.04 -1.56
N GLY A 71 4.04 -17.18 -0.90
CA GLY A 71 4.51 -17.21 0.49
C GLY A 71 5.88 -16.59 0.67
N GLN A 72 6.80 -16.81 -0.26
CA GLN A 72 8.13 -16.19 -0.24
C GLN A 72 8.05 -14.66 -0.42
N ASN A 73 7.18 -14.17 -1.32
CA ASN A 73 6.90 -12.74 -1.46
C ASN A 73 6.41 -12.12 -0.15
N LEU A 74 5.52 -12.79 0.56
CA LEU A 74 4.99 -12.31 1.85
C LEU A 74 6.04 -12.42 2.96
N ALA A 75 6.90 -13.44 2.92
CA ALA A 75 7.94 -13.64 3.92
C ALA A 75 8.93 -12.46 4.02
N PHE A 76 9.16 -11.73 2.93
CA PHE A 76 10.02 -10.53 2.94
C PHE A 76 9.50 -9.43 3.87
N ALA A 77 8.18 -9.33 4.00
CA ALA A 77 7.55 -8.28 4.79
C ALA A 77 7.40 -8.64 6.27
N LEU A 78 7.55 -9.92 6.62
CA LEU A 78 7.34 -10.34 8.00
C LEU A 78 8.35 -9.72 8.96
N PRO A 79 7.88 -9.17 10.10
CA PRO A 79 8.75 -8.61 11.12
C PRO A 79 9.78 -9.62 11.63
N ALA A 80 10.97 -9.13 12.01
CA ALA A 80 12.06 -9.96 12.54
C ALA A 80 11.71 -10.66 13.86
N LYS A 81 10.66 -10.20 14.57
CA LYS A 81 10.15 -10.85 15.78
C LYS A 81 9.54 -12.23 15.51
N ILE A 82 9.02 -12.48 14.30
CA ILE A 82 8.49 -13.78 13.88
C ILE A 82 9.68 -14.63 13.43
N LYS A 83 10.14 -15.54 14.29
CA LYS A 83 11.34 -16.35 14.09
C LYS A 83 10.96 -17.80 13.75
N GLY A 84 11.85 -18.45 12.99
CA GLY A 84 11.68 -19.86 12.60
C GLY A 84 10.82 -20.02 11.36
N ARG A 85 11.23 -20.98 10.50
CA ARG A 85 10.62 -21.23 9.19
C ARG A 85 9.16 -21.63 9.32
N ASP A 86 8.86 -22.54 10.24
CA ASP A 86 7.50 -23.09 10.39
C ASP A 86 6.53 -22.05 10.95
N GLN A 87 6.97 -21.23 11.91
CA GLN A 87 6.16 -20.15 12.48
C GLN A 87 5.86 -19.08 11.44
N ARG A 88 6.85 -18.68 10.63
CA ARG A 88 6.67 -17.73 9.51
C ARG A 88 5.71 -18.28 8.47
N ARG A 89 5.86 -19.57 8.09
CA ARG A 89 4.96 -20.23 7.15
C ARG A 89 3.52 -20.26 7.68
N ALA A 90 3.32 -20.71 8.91
CA ALA A 90 1.99 -20.76 9.52
C ALA A 90 1.32 -19.40 9.58
N HIS A 91 2.07 -18.34 9.94
CA HIS A 91 1.56 -16.96 9.95
C HIS A 91 1.11 -16.50 8.56
N ILE A 92 1.91 -16.77 7.52
CA ILE A 92 1.57 -16.44 6.13
C ILE A 92 0.34 -17.23 5.67
N GLU A 93 0.26 -18.54 5.95
CA GLU A 93 -0.87 -19.36 5.55
C GLU A 93 -2.19 -18.89 6.19
N THR A 94 -2.15 -18.53 7.48
CA THR A 94 -3.30 -17.90 8.16
C THR A 94 -3.70 -16.60 7.49
N THR A 95 -2.73 -15.71 7.23
CA THR A 95 -2.98 -14.42 6.57
C THR A 95 -3.58 -14.59 5.16
N LEU A 96 -3.10 -15.57 4.40
CA LEU A 96 -3.66 -15.89 3.08
C LEU A 96 -5.09 -16.44 3.20
N ALA A 97 -5.37 -17.29 4.18
CA ALA A 97 -6.70 -17.83 4.42
C ALA A 97 -7.72 -16.73 4.75
N ASP A 98 -7.34 -15.75 5.59
CA ASP A 98 -8.19 -14.63 6.00
C ASP A 98 -8.66 -13.75 4.82
N VAL A 99 -7.97 -13.82 3.69
CA VAL A 99 -8.30 -13.03 2.48
C VAL A 99 -8.79 -13.90 1.31
N GLY A 100 -9.17 -15.16 1.59
CA GLY A 100 -9.71 -16.08 0.57
C GLY A 100 -8.65 -16.64 -0.38
N LEU A 101 -7.37 -16.67 0.05
CA LEU A 101 -6.25 -17.25 -0.71
C LEU A 101 -5.63 -18.47 0.00
N ALA A 102 -6.45 -19.24 0.72
CA ALA A 102 -6.00 -20.48 1.37
C ALA A 102 -5.30 -21.42 0.36
N GLY A 103 -4.17 -21.99 0.74
CA GLY A 103 -3.39 -22.91 -0.10
C GLY A 103 -2.56 -22.22 -1.21
N PHE A 104 -2.43 -20.89 -1.21
CA PHE A 104 -1.68 -20.17 -2.24
C PHE A 104 -0.19 -19.99 -1.90
N HIS A 105 0.25 -20.40 -0.73
CA HIS A 105 1.62 -20.18 -0.26
C HIS A 105 2.70 -20.58 -1.28
N ASP A 106 2.57 -21.76 -1.89
CA ASP A 106 3.59 -22.30 -2.79
C ASP A 106 3.30 -22.00 -4.29
N ARG A 107 2.25 -21.20 -4.59
CA ARG A 107 1.92 -20.82 -5.97
C ARG A 107 2.90 -19.81 -6.55
N ASP A 108 3.11 -19.94 -7.87
CA ASP A 108 3.81 -18.94 -8.67
C ASP A 108 2.90 -17.70 -8.85
N PRO A 109 3.37 -16.48 -8.57
CA PRO A 109 2.63 -15.24 -8.81
C PRO A 109 2.11 -15.07 -10.24
N ALA A 110 2.81 -15.61 -11.25
CA ALA A 110 2.38 -15.55 -12.64
C ALA A 110 1.07 -16.31 -12.92
N THR A 111 0.73 -17.29 -12.07
CA THR A 111 -0.50 -18.09 -12.20
C THR A 111 -1.73 -17.46 -11.55
N LEU A 112 -1.57 -16.32 -10.88
CA LEU A 112 -2.64 -15.62 -10.18
C LEU A 112 -3.42 -14.70 -11.14
N SER A 113 -4.73 -14.54 -10.87
CA SER A 113 -5.51 -13.46 -11.49
C SER A 113 -5.01 -12.09 -11.04
N GLY A 114 -5.35 -11.02 -11.78
CA GLY A 114 -5.00 -9.64 -11.40
C GLY A 114 -5.42 -9.30 -9.96
N GLY A 115 -6.67 -9.62 -9.57
CA GLY A 115 -7.14 -9.36 -8.22
C GLY A 115 -6.47 -10.21 -7.14
N GLN A 116 -6.07 -11.43 -7.46
CA GLN A 116 -5.30 -12.26 -6.53
C GLN A 116 -3.91 -11.66 -6.32
N ARG A 117 -3.23 -11.23 -7.39
CA ARG A 117 -1.95 -10.52 -7.28
C ARG A 117 -2.08 -9.23 -6.46
N ALA A 118 -3.09 -8.41 -6.73
CA ALA A 118 -3.34 -7.19 -5.99
C ALA A 118 -3.55 -7.44 -4.49
N ARG A 119 -4.30 -8.49 -4.11
CA ARG A 119 -4.46 -8.91 -2.70
C ARG A 119 -3.14 -9.33 -2.07
N VAL A 120 -2.32 -10.11 -2.76
CA VAL A 120 -0.99 -10.52 -2.25
C VAL A 120 -0.09 -9.30 -2.06
N SER A 121 -0.11 -8.35 -2.99
CA SER A 121 0.67 -7.11 -2.89
C SER A 121 0.24 -6.26 -1.68
N LEU A 122 -1.08 -6.11 -1.46
CA LEU A 122 -1.60 -5.44 -0.26
C LEU A 122 -1.16 -6.15 1.01
N LEU A 123 -1.32 -7.48 1.09
CA LEU A 123 -0.88 -8.26 2.25
C LEU A 123 0.60 -8.05 2.55
N ARG A 124 1.44 -8.00 1.51
CA ARG A 124 2.88 -7.72 1.68
C ARG A 124 3.10 -6.36 2.33
N ALA A 125 2.36 -5.33 1.92
CA ALA A 125 2.46 -4.00 2.53
C ALA A 125 1.99 -4.00 4.00
N LEU A 126 0.91 -4.72 4.31
CA LEU A 126 0.33 -4.79 5.66
C LEU A 126 1.14 -5.66 6.63
N LEU A 127 1.73 -6.76 6.17
CA LEU A 127 2.56 -7.65 6.98
C LEU A 127 3.84 -6.99 7.50
N ALA A 128 4.27 -5.91 6.87
CA ALA A 128 5.38 -5.08 7.36
C ALA A 128 5.02 -4.29 8.63
N GLU A 129 3.78 -4.38 9.12
CA GLU A 129 3.26 -3.63 10.25
C GLU A 129 3.54 -2.12 10.11
N PRO A 130 3.12 -1.48 9.00
CA PRO A 130 3.38 -0.07 8.78
C PRO A 130 2.57 0.81 9.73
N GLU A 131 3.12 1.98 10.08
CA GLU A 131 2.42 2.99 10.87
C GLU A 131 1.55 3.91 10.03
N ALA A 132 1.75 3.94 8.71
CA ALA A 132 0.89 4.59 7.72
C ALA A 132 0.96 3.82 6.40
N LEU A 133 -0.08 3.95 5.57
CA LEU A 133 -0.16 3.32 4.25
C LEU A 133 -0.37 4.36 3.16
N LEU A 134 0.36 4.22 2.07
CA LEU A 134 0.18 5.00 0.85
C LEU A 134 -0.37 4.09 -0.25
N LEU A 135 -1.37 4.57 -0.98
CA LEU A 135 -1.98 3.85 -2.08
C LEU A 135 -1.87 4.71 -3.34
N ASP A 136 -1.07 4.27 -4.31
CA ASP A 136 -0.85 4.99 -5.58
C ASP A 136 -1.69 4.34 -6.70
N GLU A 137 -2.85 4.90 -6.98
CA GLU A 137 -3.81 4.44 -7.99
C GLU A 137 -4.08 2.92 -7.95
N PRO A 138 -4.36 2.32 -6.78
CA PRO A 138 -4.28 0.87 -6.55
C PRO A 138 -5.37 0.08 -7.30
N PHE A 139 -6.38 0.76 -7.84
CA PHE A 139 -7.55 0.12 -8.45
C PHE A 139 -7.59 0.27 -9.98
N THR A 140 -6.72 1.06 -10.57
CA THR A 140 -6.79 1.49 -11.98
C THR A 140 -6.67 0.33 -12.97
N LYS A 141 -5.91 -0.72 -12.64
CA LYS A 141 -5.65 -1.87 -13.53
C LYS A 141 -6.68 -3.01 -13.42
N LEU A 142 -7.73 -2.82 -12.63
CA LEU A 142 -8.76 -3.82 -12.39
C LEU A 142 -10.02 -3.53 -13.23
N ASP A 143 -10.67 -4.58 -13.71
CA ASP A 143 -12.00 -4.44 -14.28
C ASP A 143 -13.03 -3.95 -13.23
N ALA A 144 -14.18 -3.46 -13.67
CA ALA A 144 -15.14 -2.79 -12.80
C ALA A 144 -15.59 -3.65 -11.60
N VAL A 145 -15.87 -4.94 -11.82
CA VAL A 145 -16.34 -5.86 -10.76
C VAL A 145 -15.24 -6.14 -9.76
N LEU A 146 -14.06 -6.46 -10.27
CA LEU A 146 -12.90 -6.77 -9.44
C LEU A 146 -12.41 -5.54 -8.66
N ARG A 147 -12.48 -4.35 -9.29
CA ARG A 147 -12.16 -3.06 -8.68
C ARG A 147 -13.04 -2.79 -7.46
N GLU A 148 -14.35 -2.96 -7.58
CA GLU A 148 -15.28 -2.75 -6.46
C GLU A 148 -14.98 -3.70 -5.30
N GLN A 149 -14.80 -4.99 -5.59
CA GLN A 149 -14.49 -6.01 -4.59
C GLN A 149 -13.15 -5.74 -3.90
N PHE A 150 -12.12 -5.38 -4.66
CA PHE A 150 -10.80 -5.12 -4.11
C PHE A 150 -10.77 -3.82 -3.30
N ARG A 151 -11.48 -2.78 -3.75
CA ARG A 151 -11.61 -1.52 -3.00
C ARG A 151 -12.28 -1.74 -1.64
N ALA A 152 -13.41 -2.44 -1.61
CA ALA A 152 -14.10 -2.77 -0.37
C ALA A 152 -13.18 -3.55 0.58
N PHE A 153 -12.45 -4.53 0.06
CA PHE A 153 -11.48 -5.30 0.80
C PHE A 153 -10.33 -4.44 1.37
N VAL A 154 -9.74 -3.55 0.56
CA VAL A 154 -8.67 -2.64 1.00
C VAL A 154 -9.15 -1.75 2.15
N PHE A 155 -10.32 -1.13 2.00
CA PHE A 155 -10.86 -0.23 3.03
C PHE A 155 -11.17 -0.97 4.33
N GLU A 156 -11.74 -2.18 4.24
CA GLU A 156 -11.96 -3.03 5.42
C GLU A 156 -10.66 -3.34 6.17
N GLN A 157 -9.59 -3.70 5.44
CA GLN A 157 -8.29 -3.99 6.06
C GLN A 157 -7.69 -2.76 6.76
N ILE A 158 -7.78 -1.58 6.14
CA ILE A 158 -7.29 -0.32 6.69
C ILE A 158 -8.02 0.03 8.01
N ILE A 159 -9.35 -0.05 7.99
CA ILE A 159 -10.18 0.25 9.16
C ILE A 159 -9.91 -0.77 10.28
N ARG A 160 -9.88 -2.07 9.94
CA ARG A 160 -9.63 -3.15 10.89
C ARG A 160 -8.28 -3.02 11.61
N GLN A 161 -7.26 -2.59 10.88
CA GLN A 161 -5.91 -2.42 11.45
C GLN A 161 -5.65 -1.02 12.02
N GLY A 162 -6.57 -0.08 11.84
CA GLY A 162 -6.43 1.28 12.33
C GLY A 162 -5.28 2.06 11.68
N ILE A 163 -4.92 1.75 10.43
CA ILE A 163 -3.78 2.36 9.76
C ILE A 163 -4.22 3.66 9.06
N PRO A 164 -3.66 4.85 9.40
CA PRO A 164 -3.91 6.07 8.64
C PRO A 164 -3.40 5.91 7.21
N THR A 165 -4.25 6.20 6.22
CA THR A 165 -3.96 5.90 4.82
C THR A 165 -4.15 7.10 3.91
N LEU A 166 -3.19 7.38 3.04
CA LEU A 166 -3.31 8.35 1.96
C LEU A 166 -3.56 7.59 0.65
N LEU A 167 -4.71 7.82 0.05
CA LEU A 167 -5.09 7.27 -1.25
C LEU A 167 -4.89 8.33 -2.34
N VAL A 168 -4.13 8.02 -3.35
CA VAL A 168 -4.00 8.82 -4.56
C VAL A 168 -4.82 8.17 -5.66
N THR A 169 -5.73 8.93 -6.26
CA THR A 169 -6.53 8.49 -7.40
C THR A 169 -6.97 9.69 -8.25
N HIS A 170 -7.36 9.45 -9.47
CA HIS A 170 -8.03 10.40 -10.35
C HIS A 170 -9.53 10.06 -10.55
N ASP A 171 -10.01 8.99 -9.94
CA ASP A 171 -11.40 8.52 -10.06
C ASP A 171 -12.18 8.73 -8.77
N LEU A 172 -13.27 9.49 -8.86
CA LEU A 172 -14.18 9.74 -7.74
C LEU A 172 -14.81 8.46 -7.17
N ALA A 173 -14.96 7.42 -8.00
CA ALA A 173 -15.49 6.14 -7.54
C ALA A 173 -14.59 5.44 -6.51
N ASP A 174 -13.31 5.81 -6.42
CA ASP A 174 -12.37 5.24 -5.45
C ASP A 174 -12.40 5.95 -4.09
N VAL A 175 -13.05 7.09 -4.01
CA VAL A 175 -13.15 7.85 -2.75
C VAL A 175 -14.02 7.08 -1.75
N PRO A 176 -13.56 6.84 -0.51
CA PRO A 176 -14.40 6.23 0.51
C PRO A 176 -15.65 7.08 0.79
N PRO A 177 -16.79 6.46 1.10
CA PRO A 177 -17.96 7.19 1.55
C PRO A 177 -17.62 8.11 2.74
N LEU A 178 -17.96 9.40 2.64
CA LEU A 178 -17.64 10.44 3.63
C LEU A 178 -16.11 10.65 3.85
N GLY A 179 -15.27 10.11 2.97
CA GLY A 179 -13.82 10.31 3.00
C GLY A 179 -13.43 11.75 2.73
N ARG A 180 -12.40 12.24 3.42
CA ARG A 180 -11.82 13.56 3.16
C ARG A 180 -11.06 13.54 1.83
N VAL A 181 -11.34 14.53 0.96
CA VAL A 181 -10.67 14.70 -0.33
C VAL A 181 -9.82 15.97 -0.29
N ILE A 182 -8.64 15.88 -0.84
CA ILE A 182 -7.72 17.00 -1.08
C ILE A 182 -7.49 17.05 -2.60
N GLU A 183 -7.90 18.17 -3.22
CA GLU A 183 -7.66 18.38 -4.64
C GLU A 183 -6.32 19.08 -4.87
N ILE A 184 -5.50 18.49 -5.72
CA ILE A 184 -4.26 19.12 -6.20
C ILE A 184 -4.57 19.78 -7.54
N SER A 185 -4.90 21.08 -7.49
CA SER A 185 -5.26 21.88 -8.67
C SER A 185 -4.10 22.72 -9.15
N ASN A 186 -2.96 22.58 -9.21
CA ASN A 186 -1.78 23.38 -9.64
C ASN A 186 -0.63 23.40 -8.60
N TRP A 187 -0.07 22.24 -8.30
CA TRP A 187 1.26 22.25 -7.71
C TRP A 187 2.25 22.60 -8.83
N ALA A 188 2.82 23.80 -8.76
CA ALA A 188 3.95 24.13 -9.60
C ALA A 188 5.13 23.25 -9.14
N ILE A 189 5.43 22.21 -9.91
CA ILE A 189 6.68 21.47 -9.79
C ILE A 189 7.71 22.38 -10.47
N SER A 190 8.41 23.16 -9.68
CA SER A 190 9.54 24.00 -10.13
C SER A 190 10.83 23.20 -10.10
#